data_03a71187f7d11047703a35090d87cd24
#
_entry.id   03a71187f7d11047703a35090d87cd24
#
_cell.length_a   1.000
_cell.length_b   1.000
_cell.length_c   1.000
_cell.angle_alpha   90.00
_cell.angle_beta   90.00
_cell.angle_gamma   90.00
#
_symmetry.space_group_name_H-M   'P 1'
#
loop_
_entity.id
_entity.type
_entity.pdbx_description
1 polymer ?
#
loop_
_entity_poly.entity_id
_entity_poly.type
_entity_poly.pdbx_seq_one_letter_code
_entity_poly.pdbx_strand_id
1 'polypeptide(L)'
;GFANRTEPGTDVWGFKNKLDPSAQNFQMDRSYNIAGGKKFYVGRQRDALSFFATVGHSVDYRYTDEIIRNTNTGGTIYKELNGHKSTTNISQLALANVDYDMHNRHHLSYNFMMVHSNVQSVGNYEGKDATFSDDYGNLGMTHRQQVNDNLLLVNQIMTNWGLTDRLSVDAGASYNMVRGYEPDRRINQITRNETGYGLVGGNTQFRTFSSLTENDLNLRAGVVYRLKDDWEEISRLRFGYTGRIINDDFKQTEYNMVTLNGPSFTSVDDISLDDFYSAAHFNDRFTLDNAVDKYAVKKNIHSVYAEAVYQFTRHWVINLGLKYDNVDMTVDYNVDKGNSKGKNNIRKNYFLPSLNIRYRLNDKNALRLGLSKTYTLPQSKEISPY
;
A
#
# COMPACT_ATOMS: atom_id res chain seq x y z
N GLY A 1 12.95 17.52 7.56
CA GLY A 1 13.69 16.88 6.47
C GLY A 1 13.28 15.42 6.33
N PHE A 2 13.41 14.88 5.15
CA PHE A 2 13.13 13.46 4.92
C PHE A 2 14.20 12.61 5.61
N ALA A 3 13.82 11.47 6.18
CA ALA A 3 14.76 10.52 6.72
C ALA A 3 15.72 10.02 5.63
N ASN A 4 16.97 9.77 5.99
CA ASN A 4 17.96 9.26 5.06
C ASN A 4 17.62 7.82 4.67
N ARG A 5 17.52 7.53 3.38
CA ARG A 5 17.18 6.22 2.83
C ARG A 5 18.38 5.27 2.69
N THR A 6 19.57 5.72 3.03
CA THR A 6 20.78 4.94 2.85
C THR A 6 20.97 3.99 4.03
N GLU A 7 20.94 2.67 3.76
CA GLU A 7 21.41 1.68 4.73
C GLU A 7 22.93 1.84 4.92
N PRO A 8 23.46 1.69 6.14
CA PRO A 8 24.89 1.57 6.34
C PRO A 8 25.42 0.29 5.69
N GLY A 9 26.69 0.29 5.31
CA GLY A 9 27.39 -0.94 4.92
C GLY A 9 27.52 -1.89 6.14
N THR A 10 27.64 -3.19 5.87
CA THR A 10 27.71 -4.23 6.92
C THR A 10 28.94 -4.13 7.82
N ASP A 11 29.97 -3.40 7.40
CA ASP A 11 31.26 -3.36 8.08
C ASP A 11 31.53 -2.05 8.82
N VAL A 12 30.59 -1.08 8.77
CA VAL A 12 30.83 0.24 9.35
C VAL A 12 29.55 0.75 10.02
N TRP A 13 29.67 1.11 11.30
CA TRP A 13 28.69 1.97 11.97
C TRP A 13 28.56 3.30 11.23
N GLY A 14 27.37 3.64 10.75
CA GLY A 14 27.20 4.82 9.92
C GLY A 14 25.76 5.28 9.77
N PHE A 15 24.91 5.04 10.78
CA PHE A 15 23.55 5.54 10.77
C PHE A 15 23.54 7.09 10.84
N LYS A 16 22.81 7.70 9.93
CA LYS A 16 22.78 9.16 9.80
C LYS A 16 21.62 9.83 10.53
N ASN A 17 20.54 9.05 10.80
CA ASN A 17 19.40 9.57 11.53
C ASN A 17 19.60 9.38 13.03
N LYS A 18 19.22 10.38 13.79
CA LYS A 18 19.32 10.38 15.26
C LYS A 18 18.26 9.48 15.88
N LEU A 19 18.60 8.87 17.03
CA LEU A 19 17.67 8.11 17.87
C LEU A 19 16.86 9.05 18.77
N ASP A 20 17.45 10.15 19.21
CA ASP A 20 16.77 11.13 20.05
C ASP A 20 16.03 12.13 19.16
N PRO A 21 14.68 12.19 19.22
CA PRO A 21 13.91 13.14 18.45
C PRO A 21 14.06 14.56 19.00
N SER A 22 14.09 15.55 18.13
CA SER A 22 14.09 16.96 18.50
C SER A 22 12.70 17.57 18.37
N ALA A 23 12.32 18.39 19.36
CA ALA A 23 11.09 19.17 19.27
C ALA A 23 11.15 20.16 18.09
N GLN A 24 10.04 20.32 17.42
CA GLN A 24 9.86 21.30 16.34
C GLN A 24 8.92 22.40 16.82
N ASN A 25 9.15 23.62 16.35
CA ASN A 25 8.22 24.71 16.57
C ASN A 25 6.88 24.44 15.89
N PHE A 26 5.83 25.16 16.33
CA PHE A 26 4.50 25.07 15.74
C PHE A 26 4.55 25.21 14.22
N GLN A 27 3.87 24.28 13.54
CA GLN A 27 3.74 24.24 12.09
C GLN A 27 2.25 24.33 11.74
N MET A 28 1.93 25.00 10.64
CA MET A 28 0.56 25.14 10.13
C MET A 28 0.32 24.12 9.01
N ASP A 29 -0.87 23.52 9.00
CA ASP A 29 -1.36 22.74 7.87
C ASP A 29 -1.46 23.64 6.63
N ARG A 30 -1.14 23.08 5.49
CA ARG A 30 -1.20 23.80 4.21
C ARG A 30 -1.55 22.86 3.07
N SER A 31 -2.39 23.34 2.18
CA SER A 31 -2.78 22.60 0.99
C SER A 31 -2.88 23.53 -0.20
N TYR A 32 -2.33 23.10 -1.32
CA TYR A 32 -2.36 23.79 -2.59
C TYR A 32 -2.86 22.85 -3.66
N ASN A 33 -3.78 23.31 -4.49
CA ASN A 33 -4.26 22.56 -5.64
C ASN A 33 -4.42 23.52 -6.83
N ILE A 34 -3.92 23.07 -7.97
CA ILE A 34 -4.08 23.78 -9.25
C ILE A 34 -4.65 22.77 -10.23
N ALA A 35 -5.76 23.12 -10.87
CA ALA A 35 -6.41 22.31 -11.88
C ALA A 35 -6.78 23.14 -13.09
N GLY A 36 -6.71 22.53 -14.26
CA GLY A 36 -7.11 23.17 -15.50
C GLY A 36 -7.32 22.16 -16.61
N GLY A 37 -8.14 22.54 -17.57
CA GLY A 37 -8.40 21.70 -18.73
C GLY A 37 -9.05 22.51 -19.85
N LYS A 38 -9.00 21.97 -21.03
CA LYS A 38 -9.61 22.58 -22.22
C LYS A 38 -10.03 21.51 -23.20
N LYS A 39 -11.13 21.79 -23.89
CA LYS A 39 -11.62 20.99 -25.00
C LYS A 39 -11.43 21.80 -26.32
N PHE A 40 -10.88 21.14 -27.32
CA PHE A 40 -10.66 21.65 -28.66
C PHE A 40 -11.44 20.83 -29.65
N TYR A 41 -11.77 21.42 -30.78
CA TYR A 41 -12.36 20.73 -31.92
C TYR A 41 -11.36 20.74 -33.06
N VAL A 42 -11.00 19.57 -33.56
CA VAL A 42 -9.93 19.37 -34.54
C VAL A 42 -10.51 18.81 -35.83
N GLY A 43 -9.93 19.22 -36.95
CA GLY A 43 -10.29 18.72 -38.25
C GLY A 43 -11.64 19.22 -38.79
N ARG A 44 -11.98 18.81 -40.02
CA ARG A 44 -13.24 19.21 -40.70
C ARG A 44 -14.49 18.64 -40.04
N GLN A 45 -14.36 17.49 -39.38
CA GLN A 45 -15.47 16.79 -38.72
C GLN A 45 -15.67 17.24 -37.27
N ARG A 46 -14.83 18.20 -36.80
CA ARG A 46 -14.88 18.74 -35.43
C ARG A 46 -14.72 17.65 -34.35
N ASP A 47 -13.79 16.72 -34.56
CA ASP A 47 -13.42 15.74 -33.56
C ASP A 47 -13.00 16.44 -32.26
N ALA A 48 -13.39 15.91 -31.12
CA ALA A 48 -13.14 16.54 -29.84
C ALA A 48 -11.85 16.00 -29.21
N LEU A 49 -10.90 16.91 -28.99
CA LEU A 49 -9.70 16.65 -28.19
C LEU A 49 -9.82 17.42 -26.89
N SER A 50 -9.82 16.71 -25.76
CA SER A 50 -9.86 17.32 -24.45
C SER A 50 -8.65 16.90 -23.62
N PHE A 51 -8.16 17.80 -22.80
CA PHE A 51 -7.19 17.50 -21.79
C PHE A 51 -7.59 18.13 -20.45
N PHE A 52 -7.22 17.45 -19.37
CA PHE A 52 -7.37 17.92 -18.00
C PHE A 52 -6.10 17.59 -17.25
N ALA A 53 -5.65 18.49 -16.38
CA ALA A 53 -4.56 18.23 -15.46
C ALA A 53 -4.83 18.87 -14.10
N THR A 54 -4.38 18.21 -13.04
CA THR A 54 -4.39 18.77 -11.69
C THR A 54 -3.13 18.35 -10.96
N VAL A 55 -2.62 19.27 -10.14
CA VAL A 55 -1.49 19.03 -9.23
C VAL A 55 -1.87 19.53 -7.86
N GLY A 56 -1.68 18.69 -6.85
CA GLY A 56 -1.95 18.98 -5.46
C GLY A 56 -0.74 18.70 -4.56
N HIS A 57 -0.59 19.50 -3.53
CA HIS A 57 0.39 19.30 -2.46
C HIS A 57 -0.25 19.68 -1.13
N SER A 58 -0.16 18.79 -0.15
CA SER A 58 -0.59 19.07 1.22
C SER A 58 0.44 18.63 2.25
N VAL A 59 0.46 19.36 3.35
CA VAL A 59 1.21 19.00 4.56
C VAL A 59 0.29 19.19 5.75
N ASP A 60 0.08 18.09 6.49
CA ASP A 60 -0.77 18.05 7.67
C ASP A 60 0.06 17.65 8.88
N TYR A 61 -0.19 18.29 10.01
CA TYR A 61 0.45 17.99 11.28
C TYR A 61 -0.61 17.53 12.29
N ARG A 62 -0.34 16.41 12.92
CA ARG A 62 -1.26 15.84 13.91
C ARG A 62 -0.51 15.45 15.17
N TYR A 63 -1.11 15.81 16.29
CA TYR A 63 -0.75 15.32 17.62
C TYR A 63 -1.91 14.51 18.18
N THR A 64 -1.65 13.29 18.62
CA THR A 64 -2.68 12.35 19.13
C THR A 64 -2.22 11.73 20.43
N ASP A 65 -3.10 11.69 21.41
CA ASP A 65 -2.95 10.84 22.59
C ASP A 65 -3.41 9.43 22.23
N GLU A 66 -2.59 8.43 22.52
CA GLU A 66 -2.82 7.03 22.15
C GLU A 66 -2.70 6.12 23.36
N ILE A 67 -3.58 5.11 23.43
CA ILE A 67 -3.47 3.98 24.35
C ILE A 67 -3.22 2.73 23.50
N ILE A 68 -2.07 2.08 23.72
CA ILE A 68 -1.72 0.82 23.05
C ILE A 68 -1.99 -0.30 24.04
N ARG A 69 -2.95 -1.18 23.72
CA ARG A 69 -3.29 -2.33 24.58
C ARG A 69 -3.29 -3.61 23.75
N ASN A 70 -2.50 -4.59 24.20
CA ASN A 70 -2.46 -5.91 23.59
C ASN A 70 -2.86 -6.97 24.60
N THR A 71 -3.67 -7.94 24.16
CA THR A 71 -4.13 -9.08 24.95
C THR A 71 -3.68 -10.39 24.31
N ASN A 72 -3.45 -11.41 25.14
CA ASN A 72 -3.29 -12.77 24.64
C ASN A 72 -4.66 -13.41 24.34
N THR A 73 -4.66 -14.64 23.81
CA THR A 73 -5.89 -15.38 23.48
C THR A 73 -6.79 -15.66 24.69
N GLY A 74 -6.25 -15.61 25.91
CA GLY A 74 -7.00 -15.75 27.17
C GLY A 74 -7.55 -14.44 27.72
N GLY A 75 -7.41 -13.31 26.98
CA GLY A 75 -7.89 -12.00 27.41
C GLY A 75 -6.97 -11.27 28.40
N THR A 76 -5.84 -11.83 28.78
CA THR A 76 -4.89 -11.16 29.67
C THR A 76 -4.13 -10.07 28.92
N ILE A 77 -4.11 -8.87 29.47
CA ILE A 77 -3.36 -7.73 28.94
C ILE A 77 -1.87 -7.94 29.29
N TYR A 78 -1.03 -8.09 28.27
CA TYR A 78 0.42 -8.20 28.44
C TYR A 78 1.17 -6.90 28.05
N LYS A 79 0.47 -5.98 27.40
CA LYS A 79 0.98 -4.65 27.05
C LYS A 79 -0.11 -3.62 27.24
N GLU A 80 0.20 -2.57 27.96
CA GLU A 80 -0.64 -1.39 28.13
C GLU A 80 0.24 -0.15 28.27
N LEU A 81 0.32 0.61 27.20
CA LEU A 81 1.14 1.82 27.11
C LEU A 81 0.24 3.02 26.82
N ASN A 82 0.44 4.10 27.53
CA ASN A 82 -0.17 5.40 27.30
C ASN A 82 0.89 6.35 26.76
N GLY A 83 0.54 7.18 25.81
CA GLY A 83 1.49 8.12 25.25
C GLY A 83 0.90 8.99 24.18
N HIS A 84 1.78 9.65 23.46
CA HIS A 84 1.40 10.56 22.40
C HIS A 84 2.23 10.32 21.15
N LYS A 85 1.63 10.68 20.03
CA LYS A 85 2.24 10.55 18.72
C LYS A 85 2.10 11.84 17.92
N SER A 86 3.23 12.35 17.48
CA SER A 86 3.31 13.44 16.52
C SER A 86 3.46 12.86 15.12
N THR A 87 2.64 13.33 14.18
CA THR A 87 2.67 12.84 12.80
C THR A 87 2.71 14.03 11.85
N THR A 88 3.60 13.96 10.86
CA THR A 88 3.61 14.84 9.70
C THR A 88 3.25 14.01 8.48
N ASN A 89 2.21 14.41 7.77
CA ASN A 89 1.77 13.77 6.53
C ASN A 89 1.97 14.73 5.37
N ILE A 90 2.78 14.32 4.39
CA ILE A 90 3.02 15.07 3.15
C ILE A 90 2.40 14.27 2.02
N SER A 91 1.43 14.86 1.32
CA SER A 91 0.78 14.25 0.16
C SER A 91 0.98 15.09 -1.09
N GLN A 92 1.29 14.42 -2.18
CA GLN A 92 1.45 15.02 -3.50
C GLN A 92 0.63 14.21 -4.50
N LEU A 93 -0.16 14.89 -5.30
CA LEU A 93 -1.01 14.32 -6.33
C LEU A 93 -0.71 15.01 -7.65
N ALA A 94 -0.56 14.26 -8.73
CA ALA A 94 -0.62 14.77 -10.08
C ALA A 94 -1.52 13.85 -10.91
N LEU A 95 -2.46 14.44 -11.65
CA LEU A 95 -3.32 13.76 -12.60
C LEU A 95 -3.23 14.47 -13.95
N ALA A 96 -3.20 13.69 -15.01
CA ALA A 96 -3.36 14.20 -16.37
C ALA A 96 -4.24 13.23 -17.16
N ASN A 97 -5.16 13.78 -17.89
CA ASN A 97 -6.05 13.04 -18.78
C ASN A 97 -6.04 13.70 -20.16
N VAL A 98 -5.97 12.89 -21.19
CA VAL A 98 -6.15 13.30 -22.59
C VAL A 98 -7.16 12.38 -23.22
N ASP A 99 -8.26 12.95 -23.73
CA ASP A 99 -9.32 12.23 -24.42
C ASP A 99 -9.46 12.73 -25.85
N TYR A 100 -9.59 11.81 -26.78
CA TYR A 100 -9.83 12.11 -28.20
C TYR A 100 -11.02 11.30 -28.70
N ASP A 101 -12.11 12.05 -29.02
CA ASP A 101 -13.32 11.53 -29.59
C ASP A 101 -13.31 11.79 -31.09
N MET A 102 -13.20 10.73 -31.91
CA MET A 102 -13.18 10.77 -33.38
C MET A 102 -14.55 10.39 -33.90
N HIS A 103 -15.14 11.28 -34.71
CA HIS A 103 -16.39 11.02 -35.44
C HIS A 103 -17.57 10.60 -34.55
N ASN A 104 -17.57 10.95 -33.27
CA ASN A 104 -18.53 10.46 -32.25
C ASN A 104 -18.66 8.93 -32.18
N ARG A 105 -17.68 8.20 -32.70
CA ARG A 105 -17.73 6.74 -32.84
C ARG A 105 -16.53 6.02 -32.25
N HIS A 106 -15.38 6.67 -32.25
CA HIS A 106 -14.14 6.12 -31.71
C HIS A 106 -13.66 7.01 -30.58
N HIS A 107 -13.20 6.37 -29.53
CA HIS A 107 -12.67 7.05 -28.33
C HIS A 107 -11.29 6.52 -28.00
N LEU A 108 -10.34 7.42 -27.75
CA LEU A 108 -9.00 7.12 -27.24
C LEU A 108 -8.75 7.98 -26.02
N SER A 109 -8.33 7.38 -24.92
CA SER A 109 -7.95 8.10 -23.72
C SER A 109 -6.61 7.67 -23.18
N TYR A 110 -5.87 8.64 -22.67
CA TYR A 110 -4.66 8.41 -21.87
C TYR A 110 -4.82 9.06 -20.50
N ASN A 111 -4.56 8.29 -19.46
CA ASN A 111 -4.62 8.72 -18.08
C ASN A 111 -3.26 8.53 -17.43
N PHE A 112 -2.77 9.57 -16.80
CA PHE A 112 -1.61 9.54 -15.92
C PHE A 112 -2.06 9.91 -14.50
N MET A 113 -1.58 9.15 -13.51
CA MET A 113 -1.76 9.49 -12.09
C MET A 113 -0.46 9.24 -11.33
N MET A 114 -0.08 10.19 -10.51
CA MET A 114 0.97 10.08 -9.51
C MET A 114 0.37 10.40 -8.15
N VAL A 115 0.58 9.52 -7.19
CA VAL A 115 0.29 9.74 -5.76
C VAL A 115 1.56 9.47 -4.98
N HIS A 116 2.05 10.48 -4.29
CA HIS A 116 3.18 10.36 -3.38
C HIS A 116 2.71 10.73 -1.97
N SER A 117 2.92 9.82 -1.02
CA SER A 117 2.59 9.99 0.39
C SER A 117 3.82 9.74 1.24
N ASN A 118 4.21 10.71 2.03
CA ASN A 118 5.29 10.59 3.00
C ASN A 118 4.73 10.88 4.40
N VAL A 119 4.68 9.84 5.23
CA VAL A 119 4.17 9.91 6.61
C VAL A 119 5.33 9.73 7.57
N GLN A 120 5.60 10.74 8.38
CA GLN A 120 6.64 10.74 9.41
C GLN A 120 5.98 10.78 10.77
N SER A 121 6.36 9.90 11.68
CA SER A 121 5.79 9.86 13.01
C SER A 121 6.84 9.63 14.09
N VAL A 122 6.62 10.26 15.23
CA VAL A 122 7.35 10.05 16.47
C VAL A 122 6.33 9.79 17.57
N GLY A 123 6.46 8.64 18.23
CA GLY A 123 5.60 8.24 19.34
C GLY A 123 6.44 7.95 20.59
N ASN A 124 5.98 8.48 21.72
CA ASN A 124 6.55 8.23 23.04
C ASN A 124 5.46 7.65 23.93
N TYR A 125 5.71 6.47 24.45
CA TYR A 125 4.72 5.68 25.19
C TYR A 125 5.33 5.19 26.49
N GLU A 126 4.55 5.23 27.55
CA GLU A 126 4.94 4.79 28.90
C GLU A 126 3.88 3.84 29.46
N GLY A 127 4.32 2.84 30.23
CA GLY A 127 3.41 1.89 30.87
C GLY A 127 3.99 0.50 31.05
N LYS A 128 3.11 -0.50 30.96
CA LYS A 128 3.47 -1.92 31.11
C LYS A 128 3.67 -2.58 29.77
N ASP A 129 4.74 -3.36 29.66
CA ASP A 129 4.99 -4.26 28.53
C ASP A 129 5.74 -5.49 29.05
N ALA A 130 5.31 -6.69 28.70
CA ALA A 130 5.94 -7.94 29.10
C ALA A 130 7.41 -8.09 28.62
N THR A 131 7.87 -7.21 27.73
CA THR A 131 9.26 -7.13 27.30
C THR A 131 10.16 -6.33 28.26
N PHE A 132 9.57 -5.59 29.21
CA PHE A 132 10.30 -4.87 30.25
C PHE A 132 10.64 -5.80 31.44
N SER A 133 11.47 -5.31 32.35
CA SER A 133 11.90 -6.10 33.52
C SER A 133 10.75 -6.47 34.46
N ASP A 134 10.58 -7.76 34.74
CA ASP A 134 9.56 -8.31 35.64
C ASP A 134 9.76 -7.81 37.08
N ASP A 135 11.02 -7.64 37.51
CA ASP A 135 11.40 -7.23 38.88
C ASP A 135 10.78 -5.87 39.26
N TYR A 136 10.48 -5.05 38.29
CA TYR A 136 9.91 -3.69 38.45
C TYR A 136 8.51 -3.55 37.86
N GLY A 137 7.77 -4.66 37.81
CA GLY A 137 6.38 -4.69 37.36
C GLY A 137 6.16 -4.45 35.88
N ASN A 138 7.16 -4.79 35.06
CA ASN A 138 7.14 -4.60 33.60
C ASN A 138 6.89 -3.16 33.18
N LEU A 139 7.39 -2.19 33.93
CA LEU A 139 7.24 -0.77 33.64
C LEU A 139 8.40 -0.25 32.82
N GLY A 140 8.08 0.65 31.88
CA GLY A 140 9.09 1.27 31.04
C GLY A 140 8.50 2.18 29.98
N MET A 141 9.33 2.53 29.03
CA MET A 141 8.99 3.45 27.92
C MET A 141 9.38 2.84 26.58
N THR A 142 8.61 3.18 25.56
CA THR A 142 8.90 2.86 24.15
C THR A 142 8.95 4.14 23.34
N HIS A 143 10.09 4.40 22.70
CA HIS A 143 10.23 5.44 21.68
C HIS A 143 10.14 4.81 20.30
N ARG A 144 9.27 5.32 19.45
CA ARG A 144 9.11 4.84 18.08
C ARG A 144 9.19 5.99 17.10
N GLN A 145 10.09 5.88 16.13
CA GLN A 145 10.20 6.82 15.03
C GLN A 145 10.05 6.05 13.73
N GLN A 146 9.21 6.53 12.84
CA GLN A 146 8.89 5.83 11.59
C GLN A 146 8.65 6.83 10.46
N VAL A 147 9.15 6.49 9.29
CA VAL A 147 8.85 7.17 8.04
C VAL A 147 8.33 6.14 7.05
N ASN A 148 7.17 6.40 6.46
CA ASN A 148 6.65 5.64 5.33
C ASN A 148 6.60 6.57 4.12
N ASP A 149 7.33 6.22 3.07
CA ASP A 149 7.44 6.99 1.84
C ASP A 149 6.94 6.13 0.68
N ASN A 150 5.74 6.43 0.20
CA ASN A 150 5.03 5.62 -0.77
C ASN A 150 4.77 6.42 -2.05
N LEU A 151 5.10 5.83 -3.19
CA LEU A 151 4.85 6.38 -4.52
C LEU A 151 4.03 5.40 -5.34
N LEU A 152 2.93 5.87 -5.90
CA LEU A 152 2.14 5.18 -6.91
C LEU A 152 2.20 5.98 -8.22
N LEU A 153 2.59 5.32 -9.30
CA LEU A 153 2.48 5.84 -10.66
C LEU A 153 1.56 4.94 -11.46
N VAL A 154 0.60 5.55 -12.16
CA VAL A 154 -0.34 4.84 -13.05
C VAL A 154 -0.27 5.49 -14.42
N ASN A 155 -0.05 4.68 -15.44
CA ASN A 155 -0.16 5.06 -16.85
C ASN A 155 -1.17 4.14 -17.49
N GLN A 156 -2.20 4.69 -18.10
CA GLN A 156 -3.28 3.91 -18.70
C GLN A 156 -3.66 4.48 -20.06
N ILE A 157 -3.72 3.63 -21.05
CA ILE A 157 -4.29 3.93 -22.37
C ILE A 157 -5.53 3.06 -22.58
N MET A 158 -6.60 3.65 -23.03
CA MET A 158 -7.85 2.96 -23.31
C MET A 158 -8.43 3.42 -24.64
N THR A 159 -9.05 2.52 -25.34
CA THR A 159 -9.72 2.83 -26.59
C THR A 159 -11.02 2.06 -26.76
N ASN A 160 -11.97 2.69 -27.43
CA ASN A 160 -13.21 2.06 -27.89
C ASN A 160 -13.43 2.43 -29.37
N TRP A 161 -13.58 1.42 -30.20
CA TRP A 161 -13.76 1.57 -31.67
C TRP A 161 -15.10 0.99 -32.08
N GLY A 162 -16.03 1.83 -32.52
CA GLY A 162 -17.26 1.41 -33.15
C GLY A 162 -17.00 0.96 -34.59
N LEU A 163 -16.95 -0.32 -34.84
CA LEU A 163 -16.71 -0.89 -36.17
C LEU A 163 -17.98 -0.79 -37.05
N THR A 164 -19.13 -1.07 -36.46
CA THR A 164 -20.44 -0.92 -37.04
C THR A 164 -21.39 -0.29 -36.02
N ASP A 165 -22.65 -0.02 -36.38
CA ASP A 165 -23.62 0.49 -35.40
C ASP A 165 -23.94 -0.51 -34.29
N ARG A 166 -23.63 -1.79 -34.49
CA ARG A 166 -23.87 -2.85 -33.52
C ARG A 166 -22.61 -3.47 -32.96
N LEU A 167 -21.45 -3.29 -33.58
CA LEU A 167 -20.21 -3.94 -33.19
C LEU A 167 -19.18 -2.90 -32.77
N SER A 168 -18.68 -3.02 -31.56
CA SER A 168 -17.54 -2.24 -31.05
C SER A 168 -16.47 -3.12 -30.42
N VAL A 169 -15.25 -2.63 -30.47
CA VAL A 169 -14.09 -3.26 -29.83
C VAL A 169 -13.54 -2.31 -28.77
N ASP A 170 -13.30 -2.78 -27.58
CA ASP A 170 -12.59 -2.04 -26.54
C ASP A 170 -11.24 -2.70 -26.27
N ALA A 171 -10.22 -1.90 -26.07
CA ALA A 171 -8.90 -2.35 -25.64
C ALA A 171 -8.29 -1.37 -24.64
N GLY A 172 -7.38 -1.85 -23.82
CA GLY A 172 -6.68 -1.01 -22.89
C GLY A 172 -5.43 -1.70 -22.36
N ALA A 173 -4.47 -0.87 -22.01
CA ALA A 173 -3.27 -1.28 -21.31
C ALA A 173 -3.00 -0.30 -20.17
N SER A 174 -2.58 -0.80 -19.02
CA SER A 174 -2.04 0.04 -17.95
C SER A 174 -0.75 -0.53 -17.40
N TYR A 175 0.19 0.36 -17.12
CA TYR A 175 1.42 0.04 -16.41
C TYR A 175 1.46 0.87 -15.12
N ASN A 176 1.43 0.15 -14.01
CA ASN A 176 1.41 0.73 -12.68
C ASN A 176 2.70 0.38 -11.96
N MET A 177 3.25 1.35 -11.24
CA MET A 177 4.44 1.16 -10.42
C MET A 177 4.13 1.63 -9.00
N VAL A 178 4.36 0.75 -8.03
CA VAL A 178 4.29 1.06 -6.60
C VAL A 178 5.69 0.98 -6.02
N ARG A 179 6.07 1.97 -5.25
CA ARG A 179 7.29 1.94 -4.44
C ARG A 179 6.95 2.34 -3.02
N GLY A 180 7.26 1.47 -2.08
CA GLY A 180 7.14 1.71 -0.65
C GLY A 180 8.52 1.65 0.00
N TYR A 181 8.86 2.68 0.76
CA TYR A 181 10.08 2.71 1.55
C TYR A 181 9.75 2.99 3.00
N GLU A 182 10.36 2.23 3.89
CA GLU A 182 10.44 2.53 5.31
C GLU A 182 11.92 2.77 5.66
N PRO A 183 12.42 3.99 5.45
CA PRO A 183 13.80 4.32 5.70
C PRO A 183 14.01 4.53 7.20
N ASP A 184 14.64 3.55 7.85
CA ASP A 184 15.10 3.68 9.22
C ASP A 184 13.97 3.85 10.27
N ARG A 185 13.05 2.85 10.35
CA ARG A 185 12.17 2.74 11.51
C ARG A 185 13.01 2.44 12.74
N ARG A 186 12.85 3.21 13.81
CA ARG A 186 13.58 3.06 15.07
C ARG A 186 12.61 2.77 16.20
N ILE A 187 12.91 1.72 16.94
CA ILE A 187 12.18 1.35 18.16
C ILE A 187 13.20 1.18 19.26
N ASN A 188 13.06 1.96 20.32
CA ASN A 188 13.91 1.92 21.48
C ASN A 188 13.07 1.70 22.74
N GLN A 189 13.48 0.78 23.56
CA GLN A 189 12.81 0.42 24.80
C GLN A 189 13.72 0.68 26.00
N ILE A 190 13.15 1.34 27.00
CA ILE A 190 13.77 1.72 28.25
C ILE A 190 12.95 1.08 29.35
N THR A 191 13.58 0.29 30.22
CA THR A 191 12.93 -0.38 31.34
C THR A 191 13.23 0.31 32.65
N ARG A 192 12.29 0.25 33.57
CA ARG A 192 12.52 0.66 34.94
C ARG A 192 13.46 -0.34 35.64
N ASN A 193 14.36 0.12 36.52
CA ASN A 193 15.26 -0.69 37.31
C ASN A 193 15.37 -0.13 38.75
N GLU A 194 16.21 -0.73 39.58
CA GLU A 194 16.36 -0.38 41.00
C GLU A 194 16.79 1.08 41.23
N THR A 195 17.61 1.63 40.36
CA THR A 195 18.19 2.98 40.49
C THR A 195 17.50 4.03 39.66
N GLY A 196 16.50 3.62 38.82
CA GLY A 196 15.79 4.50 37.93
C GLY A 196 15.40 3.80 36.64
N TYR A 197 16.19 3.96 35.58
CA TYR A 197 15.92 3.44 34.24
C TYR A 197 17.15 2.84 33.60
N GLY A 198 16.96 1.87 32.73
CA GLY A 198 18.01 1.22 31.95
C GLY A 198 17.54 0.84 30.55
N LEU A 199 18.48 0.53 29.68
CA LEU A 199 18.15 0.03 28.36
C LEU A 199 17.78 -1.44 28.45
N VAL A 200 16.66 -1.83 27.81
CA VAL A 200 16.25 -3.23 27.76
C VAL A 200 17.29 -4.02 26.97
N GLY A 201 17.80 -5.08 27.56
CA GLY A 201 18.73 -6.00 26.92
C GLY A 201 18.06 -6.86 25.85
N GLY A 202 18.87 -7.53 25.04
CA GLY A 202 18.37 -8.43 23.99
C GLY A 202 17.80 -7.71 22.75
N ASN A 203 16.76 -8.27 22.17
CA ASN A 203 16.21 -7.85 20.88
C ASN A 203 15.15 -6.75 20.99
N THR A 204 15.50 -5.61 21.55
CA THR A 204 14.53 -4.52 21.82
C THR A 204 14.93 -3.15 21.28
N GLN A 205 16.12 -3.04 20.71
CA GLN A 205 16.68 -1.79 20.18
C GLN A 205 16.88 -1.94 18.69
N PHE A 206 15.88 -1.54 17.90
CA PHE A 206 15.86 -1.85 16.46
C PHE A 206 16.00 -0.63 15.58
N ARG A 207 16.70 -0.84 14.46
CA ARG A 207 16.64 0.02 13.26
C ARG A 207 16.28 -0.86 12.08
N THR A 208 15.20 -0.52 11.40
CA THR A 208 14.66 -1.31 10.28
C THR A 208 14.62 -0.46 9.01
N PHE A 209 15.16 -1.01 7.94
CA PHE A 209 15.11 -0.44 6.59
C PHE A 209 14.33 -1.39 5.71
N SER A 210 13.24 -0.96 5.10
CA SER A 210 12.49 -1.80 4.18
C SER A 210 12.16 -1.09 2.87
N SER A 211 12.09 -1.88 1.81
CA SER A 211 11.71 -1.43 0.48
C SER A 211 10.80 -2.46 -0.19
N LEU A 212 9.74 -1.97 -0.83
CA LEU A 212 8.86 -2.72 -1.70
C LEU A 212 8.84 -2.03 -3.06
N THR A 213 9.01 -2.81 -4.13
CA THR A 213 8.77 -2.35 -5.49
C THR A 213 7.80 -3.31 -6.15
N GLU A 214 6.67 -2.81 -6.64
CA GLU A 214 5.71 -3.56 -7.44
C GLU A 214 5.61 -2.93 -8.83
N ASN A 215 5.64 -3.76 -9.86
CA ASN A 215 5.33 -3.39 -11.24
C ASN A 215 4.16 -4.25 -11.70
N ASP A 216 3.09 -3.62 -12.17
CA ASP A 216 1.83 -4.25 -12.54
C ASP A 216 1.42 -3.83 -13.96
N LEU A 217 1.51 -4.75 -14.91
CA LEU A 217 1.01 -4.59 -16.27
C LEU A 217 -0.37 -5.22 -16.39
N ASN A 218 -1.36 -4.42 -16.76
CA ASN A 218 -2.70 -4.89 -17.05
C ASN A 218 -3.02 -4.67 -18.53
N LEU A 219 -3.58 -5.71 -19.14
CA LEU A 219 -4.04 -5.71 -20.51
C LEU A 219 -5.51 -6.11 -20.56
N ARG A 220 -6.29 -5.48 -21.44
CA ARG A 220 -7.65 -5.91 -21.71
C ARG A 220 -7.99 -5.71 -23.20
N ALA A 221 -8.82 -6.62 -23.71
CA ALA A 221 -9.42 -6.50 -25.03
C ALA A 221 -10.81 -7.13 -24.97
N GLY A 222 -11.77 -6.51 -25.62
CA GLY A 222 -13.14 -6.98 -25.65
C GLY A 222 -13.87 -6.61 -26.92
N VAL A 223 -14.87 -7.39 -27.22
CA VAL A 223 -15.81 -7.16 -28.33
C VAL A 223 -17.20 -7.07 -27.74
N VAL A 224 -17.93 -6.04 -28.13
CA VAL A 224 -19.32 -5.81 -27.72
C VAL A 224 -20.21 -5.83 -28.95
N TYR A 225 -21.22 -6.68 -28.92
CA TYR A 225 -22.25 -6.76 -29.95
C TYR A 225 -23.60 -6.36 -29.37
N ARG A 226 -24.19 -5.30 -29.90
CA ARG A 226 -25.55 -4.81 -29.57
C ARG A 226 -26.59 -5.67 -30.27
N LEU A 227 -27.47 -6.30 -29.45
CA LEU A 227 -28.54 -7.15 -29.97
C LEU A 227 -29.71 -6.33 -30.52
N LYS A 228 -30.10 -5.29 -29.76
CA LYS A 228 -31.20 -4.38 -30.10
C LYS A 228 -31.05 -3.07 -29.31
N ASP A 229 -31.61 -2.04 -29.82
CA ASP A 229 -31.59 -0.69 -29.21
C ASP A 229 -32.94 -0.35 -28.55
N ASP A 230 -33.65 -1.33 -28.04
CA ASP A 230 -34.95 -1.14 -27.40
C ASP A 230 -34.80 -0.69 -25.96
N TRP A 231 -35.67 0.23 -25.55
CA TRP A 231 -35.81 0.69 -24.18
C TRP A 231 -34.62 1.52 -23.66
N GLU A 232 -34.48 1.59 -22.33
CA GLU A 232 -33.45 2.36 -21.64
C GLU A 232 -32.10 1.64 -21.51
N GLU A 233 -32.13 0.31 -21.58
CA GLU A 233 -30.91 -0.53 -21.48
C GLU A 233 -30.62 -1.17 -22.83
N ILE A 234 -29.37 -1.09 -23.22
CA ILE A 234 -28.92 -1.70 -24.47
C ILE A 234 -28.67 -3.19 -24.22
N SER A 235 -29.48 -4.05 -24.88
CA SER A 235 -29.24 -5.49 -24.89
C SER A 235 -27.97 -5.81 -25.68
N ARG A 236 -27.01 -6.49 -25.05
CA ARG A 236 -25.68 -6.71 -25.63
C ARG A 236 -25.06 -8.01 -25.20
N LEU A 237 -24.18 -8.52 -26.03
CA LEU A 237 -23.21 -9.56 -25.71
C LEU A 237 -21.81 -8.95 -25.63
N ARG A 238 -21.02 -9.38 -24.69
CA ARG A 238 -19.63 -8.97 -24.56
C ARG A 238 -18.76 -10.20 -24.34
N PHE A 239 -17.64 -10.26 -25.06
CA PHE A 239 -16.61 -11.26 -24.92
C PHE A 239 -15.28 -10.53 -24.76
N GLY A 240 -14.42 -11.05 -23.93
CA GLY A 240 -13.13 -10.39 -23.78
C GLY A 240 -12.09 -11.21 -23.03
N TYR A 241 -10.92 -10.62 -23.01
CA TYR A 241 -9.74 -11.11 -22.33
C TYR A 241 -9.20 -10.01 -21.41
N THR A 242 -8.69 -10.43 -20.24
CA THR A 242 -7.85 -9.59 -19.38
C THR A 242 -6.62 -10.36 -18.96
N GLY A 243 -5.45 -9.70 -19.05
CA GLY A 243 -4.17 -10.20 -18.56
C GLY A 243 -3.62 -9.28 -17.48
N ARG A 244 -3.08 -9.84 -16.41
CA ARG A 244 -2.41 -9.11 -15.35
C ARG A 244 -1.09 -9.77 -15.02
N ILE A 245 0.01 -9.03 -15.09
CA ILE A 245 1.36 -9.49 -14.82
C ILE A 245 1.95 -8.58 -13.74
N ILE A 246 2.21 -9.16 -12.57
CA ILE A 246 2.72 -8.45 -11.40
C ILE A 246 4.08 -9.02 -11.03
N ASN A 247 5.03 -8.13 -10.76
CA ASN A 247 6.32 -8.47 -10.18
C ASN A 247 6.52 -7.59 -8.93
N ASP A 248 6.68 -8.25 -7.76
CA ASP A 248 6.95 -7.60 -6.49
C ASP A 248 8.32 -8.02 -6.00
N ASP A 249 9.11 -7.06 -5.54
CA ASP A 249 10.37 -7.29 -4.85
C ASP A 249 10.32 -6.56 -3.49
N PHE A 250 10.52 -7.33 -2.43
CA PHE A 250 10.58 -6.82 -1.07
C PHE A 250 11.92 -7.17 -0.44
N LYS A 251 12.50 -6.20 0.25
CA LYS A 251 13.68 -6.39 1.10
C LYS A 251 13.47 -5.63 2.40
N GLN A 252 13.81 -6.28 3.51
CA GLN A 252 13.94 -5.65 4.83
C GLN A 252 15.30 -6.02 5.42
N THR A 253 16.00 -5.02 5.94
CA THR A 253 17.17 -5.21 6.79
C THR A 253 16.84 -4.65 8.16
N GLU A 254 16.96 -5.48 9.18
CA GLU A 254 16.79 -5.08 10.57
C GLU A 254 18.13 -5.18 11.27
N TYR A 255 18.53 -4.09 11.88
CA TYR A 255 19.67 -4.03 12.78
C TYR A 255 19.17 -3.99 14.21
N ASN A 256 19.71 -4.89 15.03
CA ASN A 256 19.50 -4.94 16.46
C ASN A 256 20.76 -4.41 17.16
N MET A 257 20.59 -3.36 17.95
CA MET A 257 21.66 -2.80 18.77
C MET A 257 21.65 -3.52 20.12
N VAL A 258 22.42 -4.62 20.21
CA VAL A 258 22.49 -5.46 21.42
C VAL A 258 23.31 -4.78 22.49
N THR A 259 22.68 -4.38 23.58
CA THR A 259 23.33 -3.75 24.72
C THR A 259 24.19 -4.76 25.47
N LEU A 260 25.48 -4.50 25.61
CA LEU A 260 26.45 -5.33 26.40
C LEU A 260 26.55 -4.87 27.84
N ASN A 261 26.80 -3.57 28.04
CA ASN A 261 26.95 -2.92 29.34
C ASN A 261 25.97 -1.74 29.40
N GLY A 262 24.72 -2.02 29.79
CA GLY A 262 23.70 -1.01 29.91
C GLY A 262 23.94 -0.06 31.08
N PRO A 263 23.91 1.25 30.85
CA PRO A 263 23.97 2.21 31.95
C PRO A 263 22.66 2.23 32.72
N SER A 264 22.74 2.62 33.97
CA SER A 264 21.60 2.97 34.79
C SER A 264 21.50 4.49 34.89
N PHE A 265 20.30 5.02 34.67
CA PHE A 265 19.99 6.46 34.68
C PHE A 265 19.01 6.75 35.82
N THR A 266 19.19 7.85 36.52
CA THR A 266 18.27 8.29 37.58
C THR A 266 17.01 8.89 37.05
N SER A 267 17.08 9.54 35.87
CA SER A 267 15.96 10.13 35.15
C SER A 267 15.96 9.71 33.70
N VAL A 268 14.79 9.68 33.09
CA VAL A 268 14.62 9.48 31.63
C VAL A 268 15.28 10.61 30.85
N ASP A 269 15.25 11.83 31.37
CA ASP A 269 15.85 13.02 30.73
C ASP A 269 17.38 12.93 30.62
N ASP A 270 18.02 12.07 31.43
CA ASP A 270 19.46 11.85 31.39
C ASP A 270 19.87 10.85 30.29
N ILE A 271 18.91 10.21 29.64
CA ILE A 271 19.15 9.18 28.63
C ILE A 271 19.36 9.83 27.26
N SER A 272 20.58 9.81 26.73
CA SER A 272 20.85 10.07 25.33
C SER A 272 21.14 8.76 24.59
N LEU A 273 20.21 8.35 23.77
CA LEU A 273 20.34 7.15 22.93
C LEU A 273 21.39 7.38 21.82
N ASP A 274 21.48 8.60 21.31
CA ASP A 274 22.48 8.97 20.29
C ASP A 274 23.91 8.88 20.84
N ASP A 275 24.15 9.28 22.10
CA ASP A 275 25.46 9.13 22.75
C ASP A 275 25.76 7.68 23.05
N PHE A 276 24.82 6.96 23.65
CA PHE A 276 25.02 5.56 24.04
C PHE A 276 25.32 4.66 22.85
N TYR A 277 24.56 4.80 21.76
CA TYR A 277 24.74 4.02 20.52
C TYR A 277 25.60 4.75 19.49
N SER A 278 26.59 5.49 19.94
CA SER A 278 27.55 6.18 19.05
C SER A 278 28.67 5.24 18.60
N ALA A 279 29.36 5.62 17.52
CA ALA A 279 30.51 4.86 17.02
C ALA A 279 31.64 4.71 18.06
N ALA A 280 31.76 5.67 18.98
CA ALA A 280 32.77 5.64 20.04
C ALA A 280 32.56 4.49 21.03
N HIS A 281 31.32 3.99 21.19
CA HIS A 281 30.96 2.96 22.16
C HIS A 281 30.67 1.60 21.51
N PHE A 282 30.89 1.48 20.21
CA PHE A 282 30.72 0.22 19.48
C PHE A 282 31.71 -0.85 19.97
N ASN A 283 31.24 -2.08 20.21
CA ASN A 283 31.96 -3.22 20.82
C ASN A 283 32.36 -3.03 22.30
N ASP A 284 32.04 -1.90 22.90
CA ASP A 284 32.23 -1.66 24.33
C ASP A 284 30.90 -1.70 25.09
N ARG A 285 29.97 -0.82 24.71
CA ARG A 285 28.63 -0.73 25.32
C ARG A 285 27.55 -1.51 24.56
N PHE A 286 27.72 -1.68 23.28
CA PHE A 286 26.78 -2.43 22.44
C PHE A 286 27.47 -3.07 21.23
N THR A 287 26.81 -4.07 20.67
CA THR A 287 27.14 -4.67 19.37
C THR A 287 25.97 -4.52 18.40
N LEU A 288 26.24 -4.78 17.13
CA LEU A 288 25.23 -4.73 16.08
C LEU A 288 25.04 -6.13 15.50
N ASP A 289 23.82 -6.63 15.57
CA ASP A 289 23.37 -7.83 14.87
C ASP A 289 22.42 -7.42 13.75
N ASN A 290 22.35 -8.18 12.66
CA ASN A 290 21.44 -7.87 11.56
C ASN A 290 20.78 -9.10 10.96
N ALA A 291 19.56 -8.91 10.48
CA ALA A 291 18.83 -9.91 9.73
C ALA A 291 18.29 -9.29 8.43
N VAL A 292 18.36 -10.03 7.34
CA VAL A 292 17.89 -9.60 6.03
C VAL A 292 16.81 -10.54 5.54
N ASP A 293 15.60 -10.02 5.39
CA ASP A 293 14.46 -10.75 4.88
C ASP A 293 14.10 -10.24 3.48
N LYS A 294 13.93 -11.18 2.54
CA LYS A 294 13.60 -10.88 1.14
C LYS A 294 12.53 -11.81 0.62
N TYR A 295 11.66 -11.28 -0.21
CA TYR A 295 10.85 -12.10 -1.10
C TYR A 295 10.67 -11.42 -2.46
N ALA A 296 10.53 -12.23 -3.50
CA ALA A 296 10.17 -11.81 -4.84
C ALA A 296 8.93 -12.58 -5.29
N VAL A 297 7.96 -11.88 -5.86
CA VAL A 297 6.70 -12.46 -6.33
C VAL A 297 6.54 -12.23 -7.81
N LYS A 298 6.16 -13.28 -8.53
CA LYS A 298 5.67 -13.20 -9.90
C LYS A 298 4.25 -13.74 -9.92
N LYS A 299 3.30 -12.93 -10.39
CA LYS A 299 1.89 -13.29 -10.47
C LYS A 299 1.37 -13.00 -11.87
N ASN A 300 0.92 -14.06 -12.54
CA ASN A 300 0.30 -13.98 -13.86
C ASN A 300 -1.16 -14.42 -13.73
N ILE A 301 -2.08 -13.58 -14.16
CA ILE A 301 -3.50 -13.89 -14.20
C ILE A 301 -3.99 -13.66 -15.62
N HIS A 302 -4.45 -14.71 -16.26
CA HIS A 302 -5.05 -14.67 -17.59
C HIS A 302 -6.53 -15.02 -17.48
N SER A 303 -7.38 -14.16 -18.00
CA SER A 303 -8.82 -14.33 -17.88
C SER A 303 -9.50 -14.18 -19.22
N VAL A 304 -10.48 -15.02 -19.46
CA VAL A 304 -11.47 -14.84 -20.52
C VAL A 304 -12.85 -14.69 -19.91
N TYR A 305 -13.68 -13.85 -20.51
CA TYR A 305 -15.02 -13.62 -19.99
C TYR A 305 -16.06 -13.47 -21.11
N ALA A 306 -17.29 -13.85 -20.77
CA ALA A 306 -18.48 -13.61 -21.55
C ALA A 306 -19.55 -12.96 -20.66
N GLU A 307 -20.23 -11.96 -21.19
CA GLU A 307 -21.33 -11.26 -20.52
C GLU A 307 -22.49 -11.11 -21.50
N ALA A 308 -23.69 -11.32 -21.02
CA ALA A 308 -24.92 -11.08 -21.74
C ALA A 308 -25.83 -10.18 -20.89
N VAL A 309 -26.12 -9.00 -21.38
CA VAL A 309 -27.14 -8.10 -20.83
C VAL A 309 -28.34 -8.16 -21.75
N TYR A 310 -29.49 -8.50 -21.21
CA TYR A 310 -30.72 -8.57 -21.98
C TYR A 310 -31.88 -7.91 -21.25
N GLN A 311 -32.52 -6.97 -21.90
CA GLN A 311 -33.74 -6.32 -21.46
C GLN A 311 -34.95 -7.00 -22.12
N PHE A 312 -35.69 -7.78 -21.36
CA PHE A 312 -36.87 -8.50 -21.83
C PHE A 312 -38.07 -7.58 -22.01
N THR A 313 -38.27 -6.67 -21.07
CA THR A 313 -39.36 -5.69 -21.06
C THR A 313 -38.86 -4.37 -20.46
N ARG A 314 -39.69 -3.32 -20.42
CA ARG A 314 -39.34 -2.09 -19.66
C ARG A 314 -39.03 -2.33 -18.19
N HIS A 315 -39.52 -3.43 -17.62
CA HIS A 315 -39.39 -3.74 -16.20
C HIS A 315 -38.21 -4.66 -15.90
N TRP A 316 -37.86 -5.59 -16.80
CA TRP A 316 -36.91 -6.65 -16.54
C TRP A 316 -35.60 -6.51 -17.31
N VAL A 317 -34.50 -6.45 -16.61
CA VAL A 317 -33.15 -6.56 -17.16
C VAL A 317 -32.42 -7.68 -16.46
N ILE A 318 -31.80 -8.58 -17.22
CA ILE A 318 -30.96 -9.65 -16.72
C ILE A 318 -29.55 -9.44 -17.27
N ASN A 319 -28.56 -9.57 -16.39
CA ASN A 319 -27.14 -9.61 -16.75
C ASN A 319 -26.56 -10.94 -16.26
N LEU A 320 -26.09 -11.75 -17.20
CA LEU A 320 -25.39 -13.02 -16.96
C LEU A 320 -23.93 -12.82 -17.31
N GLY A 321 -23.03 -13.21 -16.42
CA GLY A 321 -21.58 -13.17 -16.65
C GLY A 321 -20.94 -14.52 -16.30
N LEU A 322 -19.94 -14.88 -17.07
CA LEU A 322 -19.04 -15.98 -16.77
C LEU A 322 -17.61 -15.54 -17.03
N LYS A 323 -16.76 -15.68 -16.05
CA LYS A 323 -15.33 -15.40 -16.17
C LYS A 323 -14.54 -16.65 -15.78
N TYR A 324 -13.52 -16.96 -16.55
CA TYR A 324 -12.57 -18.01 -16.26
C TYR A 324 -11.20 -17.37 -16.03
N ASP A 325 -10.59 -17.60 -14.86
CA ASP A 325 -9.28 -17.11 -14.49
C ASP A 325 -8.29 -18.27 -14.37
N ASN A 326 -7.17 -18.16 -15.08
CA ASN A 326 -5.98 -18.98 -14.88
C ASN A 326 -4.97 -18.16 -14.08
N VAL A 327 -4.58 -18.65 -12.91
CA VAL A 327 -3.68 -17.98 -11.97
C VAL A 327 -2.43 -18.81 -11.81
N ASP A 328 -1.28 -18.17 -12.03
CA ASP A 328 0.05 -18.69 -11.72
C ASP A 328 0.78 -17.65 -10.84
N MET A 329 1.03 -17.99 -9.58
CA MET A 329 1.73 -17.14 -8.63
C MET A 329 2.91 -17.91 -8.05
N THR A 330 4.08 -17.31 -8.13
CA THR A 330 5.33 -17.84 -7.56
C THR A 330 5.88 -16.84 -6.55
N VAL A 331 6.29 -17.33 -5.39
CA VAL A 331 6.95 -16.56 -4.34
C VAL A 331 8.28 -17.22 -4.03
N ASP A 332 9.37 -16.53 -4.33
CA ASP A 332 10.73 -16.90 -3.91
C ASP A 332 11.06 -16.10 -2.65
N TYR A 333 11.51 -16.75 -1.58
CA TYR A 333 11.79 -16.08 -0.31
C TYR A 333 13.12 -16.54 0.30
N ASN A 334 13.74 -15.62 1.04
CA ASN A 334 14.90 -15.87 1.89
C ASN A 334 14.76 -15.02 3.16
N VAL A 335 14.50 -15.67 4.29
CA VAL A 335 14.16 -15.06 5.58
C VAL A 335 15.20 -15.48 6.60
N ASP A 336 16.08 -14.54 6.98
CA ASP A 336 17.17 -14.81 7.91
C ASP A 336 16.64 -15.06 9.34
N LYS A 337 15.64 -14.30 9.79
CA LYS A 337 15.03 -14.48 11.12
C LYS A 337 14.43 -15.87 11.36
N GLY A 338 13.85 -16.44 10.29
CA GLY A 338 13.27 -17.79 10.32
C GLY A 338 14.23 -18.88 9.84
N ASN A 339 15.45 -18.51 9.42
CA ASN A 339 16.41 -19.40 8.73
C ASN A 339 15.71 -20.23 7.65
N SER A 340 14.87 -19.58 6.86
CA SER A 340 13.99 -20.21 5.89
C SER A 340 14.21 -19.65 4.50
N LYS A 341 14.52 -20.54 3.55
CA LYS A 341 14.68 -20.21 2.13
C LYS A 341 13.90 -21.18 1.29
N GLY A 342 13.15 -20.67 0.33
CA GLY A 342 12.37 -21.56 -0.53
C GLY A 342 11.60 -20.85 -1.62
N LYS A 343 10.74 -21.65 -2.24
CA LYS A 343 9.87 -21.22 -3.33
C LYS A 343 8.51 -21.86 -3.20
N ASN A 344 7.47 -21.05 -3.20
CA ASN A 344 6.08 -21.49 -3.18
C ASN A 344 5.39 -21.15 -4.50
N ASN A 345 4.58 -22.08 -5.01
CA ASN A 345 3.82 -21.90 -6.23
C ASN A 345 2.33 -22.14 -5.97
N ILE A 346 1.49 -21.24 -6.48
CA ILE A 346 0.04 -21.39 -6.51
C ILE A 346 -0.39 -21.37 -7.97
N ARG A 347 -0.91 -22.53 -8.47
CA ARG A 347 -1.50 -22.65 -9.80
C ARG A 347 -2.95 -23.08 -9.65
N LYS A 348 -3.87 -22.22 -10.05
CA LYS A 348 -5.30 -22.50 -9.90
C LYS A 348 -6.11 -21.89 -11.03
N ASN A 349 -7.21 -22.56 -11.32
CA ASN A 349 -8.21 -22.13 -12.27
C ASN A 349 -9.52 -21.85 -11.54
N TYR A 350 -10.18 -20.75 -11.90
CA TYR A 350 -11.43 -20.34 -11.27
C TYR A 350 -12.51 -20.10 -12.31
N PHE A 351 -13.70 -20.69 -12.08
CA PHE A 351 -14.92 -20.35 -12.80
C PHE A 351 -15.76 -19.43 -11.90
N LEU A 352 -16.10 -18.26 -12.44
CA LEU A 352 -16.70 -17.14 -11.70
C LEU A 352 -18.00 -16.71 -12.38
N PRO A 353 -19.11 -17.44 -12.14
CA PRO A 353 -20.42 -17.04 -12.63
C PRO A 353 -20.94 -15.82 -11.88
N SER A 354 -21.69 -14.97 -12.57
CA SER A 354 -22.42 -13.85 -12.00
C SER A 354 -23.81 -13.73 -12.62
N LEU A 355 -24.78 -13.34 -11.82
CA LEU A 355 -26.15 -13.07 -12.21
C LEU A 355 -26.61 -11.79 -11.55
N ASN A 356 -27.08 -10.84 -12.32
CA ASN A 356 -27.76 -9.64 -11.82
C ASN A 356 -29.14 -9.53 -12.49
N ILE A 357 -30.15 -9.38 -11.68
CA ILE A 357 -31.53 -9.16 -12.13
C ILE A 357 -31.98 -7.81 -11.60
N ARG A 358 -32.53 -6.99 -12.47
CA ARG A 358 -33.21 -5.75 -12.10
C ARG A 358 -34.66 -5.82 -12.53
N TYR A 359 -35.55 -5.60 -11.58
CA TYR A 359 -36.98 -5.43 -11.81
C TYR A 359 -37.42 -4.02 -11.42
N ARG A 360 -37.90 -3.26 -12.40
CA ARG A 360 -38.43 -1.90 -12.20
C ARG A 360 -39.90 -2.01 -11.85
N LEU A 361 -40.25 -1.63 -10.63
CA LEU A 361 -41.64 -1.55 -10.15
C LEU A 361 -42.36 -0.37 -10.76
N ASN A 362 -41.70 0.78 -10.81
CA ASN A 362 -42.16 2.03 -11.42
C ASN A 362 -40.93 2.94 -11.68
N ASP A 363 -41.17 4.17 -12.15
CA ASP A 363 -40.09 5.11 -12.51
C ASP A 363 -39.20 5.53 -11.32
N LYS A 364 -39.67 5.32 -10.07
CA LYS A 364 -38.94 5.70 -8.86
C LYS A 364 -38.35 4.51 -8.09
N ASN A 365 -38.86 3.29 -8.30
CA ASN A 365 -38.51 2.12 -7.50
C ASN A 365 -38.08 0.95 -8.38
N ALA A 366 -36.97 0.29 -7.98
CA ALA A 366 -36.51 -0.95 -8.61
C ALA A 366 -36.00 -1.93 -7.55
N LEU A 367 -36.25 -3.20 -7.77
CA LEU A 367 -35.66 -4.33 -7.03
C LEU A 367 -34.44 -4.83 -7.78
N ARG A 368 -33.39 -5.19 -7.06
CA ARG A 368 -32.16 -5.76 -7.62
C ARG A 368 -31.76 -6.99 -6.86
N LEU A 369 -31.42 -8.06 -7.57
CA LEU A 369 -30.84 -9.29 -7.05
C LEU A 369 -29.48 -9.50 -7.72
N GLY A 370 -28.41 -9.65 -6.94
CA GLY A 370 -27.08 -9.95 -7.42
C GLY A 370 -26.55 -11.22 -6.77
N LEU A 371 -26.06 -12.16 -7.57
CA LEU A 371 -25.38 -13.37 -7.14
C LEU A 371 -24.05 -13.45 -7.90
N SER A 372 -22.96 -13.71 -7.19
CA SER A 372 -21.66 -13.90 -7.83
C SER A 372 -20.76 -14.81 -7.02
N LYS A 373 -19.90 -15.54 -7.71
CA LYS A 373 -18.79 -16.27 -7.13
C LYS A 373 -17.50 -15.47 -7.34
N THR A 374 -16.74 -15.28 -6.26
CA THR A 374 -15.44 -14.59 -6.26
C THR A 374 -14.39 -15.44 -5.56
N TYR A 375 -13.13 -15.07 -5.70
CA TYR A 375 -12.03 -15.65 -4.93
C TYR A 375 -11.08 -14.55 -4.47
N THR A 376 -10.29 -14.84 -3.46
CA THR A 376 -9.19 -14.00 -2.98
C THR A 376 -7.90 -14.80 -3.05
N LEU A 377 -6.85 -14.19 -3.58
CA LEU A 377 -5.51 -14.72 -3.49
C LEU A 377 -4.86 -14.25 -2.19
N PRO A 378 -4.03 -15.08 -1.57
CA PRO A 378 -3.27 -14.65 -0.41
C PRO A 378 -2.31 -13.50 -0.79
N GLN A 379 -2.01 -12.66 0.19
CA GLN A 379 -1.01 -11.62 0.03
C GLN A 379 0.39 -12.24 -0.08
N SER A 380 1.30 -11.56 -0.75
CA SER A 380 2.68 -12.02 -0.95
C SER A 380 3.38 -12.38 0.37
N LYS A 381 3.13 -11.58 1.41
CA LYS A 381 3.64 -11.79 2.76
C LYS A 381 3.08 -13.04 3.46
N GLU A 382 1.84 -13.44 3.17
CA GLU A 382 1.20 -14.62 3.79
C GLU A 382 1.75 -15.95 3.25
N ILE A 383 2.38 -15.92 2.08
CA ILE A 383 2.95 -17.11 1.43
C ILE A 383 4.43 -17.28 1.78
N SER A 384 5.11 -16.21 2.15
CA SER A 384 6.47 -16.27 2.67
C SER A 384 6.43 -16.48 4.20
N PRO A 385 7.32 -17.28 4.78
CA PRO A 385 7.40 -17.47 6.24
C PRO A 385 8.10 -16.28 6.91
N TYR A 386 7.56 -15.09 6.69
CA TYR A 386 8.11 -13.81 7.15
C TYR A 386 7.58 -13.43 8.54
#